data_8d789b856c77abe9a73f085e481ee4ef
#
_entry.id   8d789b856c77abe9a73f085e481ee4ef
#
_cell.length_a   1.000
_cell.length_b   1.000
_cell.length_c   1.000
_cell.angle_alpha   90.00
_cell.angle_beta   90.00
_cell.angle_gamma   90.00
#
_symmetry.space_group_name_H-M   'P 1'
#
loop_
_entity.id
_entity.type
_entity.pdbx_description
1 polymer ?
#
loop_
_entity_poly.entity_id
_entity_poly.type
_entity_poly.pdbx_seq_one_letter_code
_entity_poly.pdbx_strand_id
1 'polypeptide(L)'
;LIGMDAMDQAAIDRCMIELDGTENKTNLGGNAIYSVSVACYRAAAASCKRPLYDYIAGGRIKTVPIPSFNVLNGGMNAGIRQAFNEFIVMPYRASDIEQAVEIAVKVFNRLGTVIRAYTGAEPRVGGSYGWCAPSEDPEVCLDLIQKAIDDCGYSEQCAFALDCAMTEMYDREHKTYYLNGSQVTNDELVAYVKRLTEKYNFVFIEDMLDEDDWDGFVKAHREITRTYIIADDLTVSNPARIRRAYELKAIDGFILKPNQVGTITEALAAHKFASEHGMFSVTSGRSGGVVGDVVMDLAVGLQIPF
;
A
#
# COMPACT_ATOMS: atom_id res chain seq x y z
N LEU A 1 -21.68 -10.63 -21.67
CA LEU A 1 -20.30 -10.99 -22.09
C LEU A 1 -20.24 -12.25 -22.97
N ILE A 2 -21.33 -13.05 -23.05
CA ILE A 2 -21.35 -14.27 -23.87
C ILE A 2 -21.08 -13.92 -25.35
N GLY A 3 -20.07 -14.57 -25.93
CA GLY A 3 -19.63 -14.33 -27.32
C GLY A 3 -18.54 -13.26 -27.47
N MET A 4 -18.12 -12.59 -26.40
CA MET A 4 -16.99 -11.67 -26.43
C MET A 4 -15.66 -12.42 -26.34
N ASP A 5 -14.62 -11.89 -26.98
CA ASP A 5 -13.27 -12.41 -26.88
C ASP A 5 -12.63 -12.02 -25.53
N ALA A 6 -12.19 -13.00 -24.74
CA ALA A 6 -11.52 -12.78 -23.48
C ALA A 6 -10.21 -11.98 -23.62
N MET A 7 -9.60 -11.96 -24.80
CA MET A 7 -8.39 -11.16 -25.08
C MET A 7 -8.68 -9.67 -25.24
N ASP A 8 -9.94 -9.25 -25.48
CA ASP A 8 -10.33 -7.85 -25.54
C ASP A 8 -10.82 -7.36 -24.17
N GLN A 9 -9.88 -7.31 -23.21
CA GLN A 9 -10.15 -6.89 -21.84
C GLN A 9 -10.84 -5.52 -21.78
N ALA A 10 -10.43 -4.59 -22.62
CA ALA A 10 -10.98 -3.24 -22.62
C ALA A 10 -12.46 -3.23 -23.05
N ALA A 11 -12.84 -4.03 -24.03
CA ALA A 11 -14.24 -4.16 -24.45
C ALA A 11 -15.10 -4.85 -23.38
N ILE A 12 -14.56 -5.88 -22.71
CA ILE A 12 -15.22 -6.60 -21.61
C ILE A 12 -15.52 -5.62 -20.46
N ASP A 13 -14.49 -4.91 -19.97
CA ASP A 13 -14.62 -4.01 -18.84
C ASP A 13 -15.56 -2.85 -19.16
N ARG A 14 -15.44 -2.27 -20.36
CA ARG A 14 -16.37 -1.23 -20.82
C ARG A 14 -17.82 -1.72 -20.88
N CYS A 15 -18.07 -2.92 -21.39
CA CYS A 15 -19.41 -3.50 -21.41
C CYS A 15 -20.03 -3.62 -20.01
N MET A 16 -19.23 -4.03 -19.00
CA MET A 16 -19.69 -4.11 -17.62
C MET A 16 -19.94 -2.74 -16.99
N ILE A 17 -19.09 -1.75 -17.27
CA ILE A 17 -19.24 -0.37 -16.78
C ILE A 17 -20.50 0.26 -17.39
N GLU A 18 -20.71 0.12 -18.70
CA GLU A 18 -21.89 0.63 -19.40
C GLU A 18 -23.19 -0.05 -18.92
N LEU A 19 -23.14 -1.36 -18.62
CA LEU A 19 -24.29 -2.10 -18.09
C LEU A 19 -24.63 -1.67 -16.66
N ASP A 20 -23.62 -1.38 -15.82
CA ASP A 20 -23.83 -0.81 -14.48
C ASP A 20 -24.44 0.60 -14.56
N GLY A 21 -23.92 1.45 -15.42
CA GLY A 21 -24.43 2.79 -15.73
C GLY A 21 -24.26 3.79 -14.60
N THR A 22 -23.55 3.47 -13.52
CA THR A 22 -23.25 4.39 -12.41
C THR A 22 -21.76 4.67 -12.30
N GLU A 23 -21.40 5.86 -11.82
CA GLU A 23 -20.01 6.27 -11.65
C GLU A 23 -19.24 5.32 -10.71
N ASN A 24 -19.88 4.91 -9.60
CA ASN A 24 -19.27 4.09 -8.56
C ASN A 24 -19.62 2.59 -8.65
N LYS A 25 -20.14 2.13 -9.81
CA LYS A 25 -20.47 0.72 -10.03
C LYS A 25 -21.44 0.14 -8.98
N THR A 26 -22.46 0.92 -8.61
CA THR A 26 -23.36 0.60 -7.49
C THR A 26 -24.50 -0.34 -7.85
N ASN A 27 -24.85 -0.49 -9.14
CA ASN A 27 -25.94 -1.36 -9.59
C ASN A 27 -25.51 -2.83 -9.63
N LEU A 28 -24.40 -3.16 -10.26
CA LEU A 28 -23.84 -4.51 -10.32
C LEU A 28 -22.94 -4.82 -9.10
N GLY A 29 -22.36 -3.79 -8.54
CA GLY A 29 -21.38 -3.86 -7.45
C GLY A 29 -19.94 -4.01 -7.92
N GLY A 30 -19.06 -3.16 -7.38
CA GLY A 30 -17.64 -3.13 -7.76
C GLY A 30 -16.95 -4.49 -7.63
N ASN A 31 -17.24 -5.26 -6.57
CA ASN A 31 -16.64 -6.59 -6.38
C ASN A 31 -17.06 -7.60 -7.46
N ALA A 32 -18.31 -7.56 -7.91
CA ALA A 32 -18.80 -8.44 -8.98
C ALA A 32 -18.12 -8.12 -10.30
N ILE A 33 -18.06 -6.83 -10.66
CA ILE A 33 -17.39 -6.35 -11.88
C ILE A 33 -15.90 -6.72 -11.82
N TYR A 34 -15.22 -6.46 -10.70
CA TYR A 34 -13.81 -6.80 -10.50
C TYR A 34 -13.53 -8.29 -10.67
N SER A 35 -14.35 -9.15 -10.05
CA SER A 35 -14.16 -10.60 -10.13
C SER A 35 -14.26 -11.12 -11.57
N VAL A 36 -15.21 -10.59 -12.36
CA VAL A 36 -15.37 -10.96 -13.78
C VAL A 36 -14.22 -10.41 -14.62
N SER A 37 -13.83 -9.16 -14.39
CA SER A 37 -12.69 -8.53 -15.06
C SER A 37 -11.41 -9.34 -14.89
N VAL A 38 -11.07 -9.72 -13.65
CA VAL A 38 -9.90 -10.58 -13.35
C VAL A 38 -10.02 -11.96 -13.97
N ALA A 39 -11.20 -12.59 -13.92
CA ALA A 39 -11.41 -13.92 -14.49
C ALA A 39 -11.18 -13.92 -16.01
N CYS A 40 -11.68 -12.91 -16.75
CA CYS A 40 -11.45 -12.76 -18.17
C CYS A 40 -9.98 -12.52 -18.49
N TYR A 41 -9.28 -11.70 -17.70
CA TYR A 41 -7.85 -11.42 -17.89
C TYR A 41 -7.00 -12.68 -17.70
N ARG A 42 -7.30 -13.48 -16.67
CA ARG A 42 -6.67 -14.79 -16.46
C ARG A 42 -6.98 -15.78 -17.59
N ALA A 43 -8.22 -15.80 -18.09
CA ALA A 43 -8.60 -16.66 -19.22
C ALA A 43 -7.83 -16.27 -20.48
N ALA A 44 -7.63 -14.98 -20.76
CA ALA A 44 -6.82 -14.49 -21.86
C ALA A 44 -5.36 -14.99 -21.77
N ALA A 45 -4.72 -14.84 -20.60
CA ALA A 45 -3.37 -15.33 -20.37
C ALA A 45 -3.27 -16.86 -20.57
N ALA A 46 -4.24 -17.60 -20.01
CA ALA A 46 -4.30 -19.06 -20.15
C ALA A 46 -4.48 -19.51 -21.62
N SER A 47 -5.30 -18.79 -22.40
CA SER A 47 -5.49 -19.07 -23.82
C SER A 47 -4.19 -18.89 -24.63
N CYS A 48 -3.35 -17.96 -24.21
CA CYS A 48 -2.00 -17.72 -24.74
C CYS A 48 -0.96 -18.71 -24.17
N LYS A 49 -1.33 -19.63 -23.26
CA LYS A 49 -0.44 -20.53 -22.54
C LYS A 49 0.70 -19.82 -21.81
N ARG A 50 0.40 -18.66 -21.23
CA ARG A 50 1.35 -17.82 -20.49
C ARG A 50 0.90 -17.64 -19.04
N PRO A 51 1.83 -17.62 -18.07
CA PRO A 51 1.53 -17.11 -16.73
C PRO A 51 1.01 -15.68 -16.83
N LEU A 52 0.13 -15.28 -15.90
CA LEU A 52 -0.51 -13.97 -15.99
C LEU A 52 0.51 -12.81 -15.93
N TYR A 53 1.47 -12.87 -15.03
CA TYR A 53 2.53 -11.85 -14.95
C TYR A 53 3.31 -11.69 -16.27
N ASP A 54 3.57 -12.79 -16.98
CA ASP A 54 4.29 -12.76 -18.25
C ASP A 54 3.39 -12.27 -19.40
N TYR A 55 2.09 -12.59 -19.36
CA TYR A 55 1.10 -12.03 -20.28
C TYR A 55 1.01 -10.50 -20.13
N ILE A 56 0.95 -9.99 -18.88
CA ILE A 56 0.95 -8.55 -18.57
C ILE A 56 2.23 -7.89 -19.08
N ALA A 57 3.39 -8.47 -18.79
CA ALA A 57 4.69 -7.92 -19.19
C ALA A 57 4.93 -7.97 -20.71
N GLY A 58 4.16 -8.74 -21.47
CA GLY A 58 4.45 -8.97 -22.89
C GLY A 58 5.81 -9.63 -23.13
N GLY A 59 6.29 -10.48 -22.20
CA GLY A 59 7.61 -11.14 -22.24
C GLY A 59 8.81 -10.23 -21.90
N ARG A 60 8.60 -9.09 -21.28
CA ARG A 60 9.64 -8.08 -21.00
C ARG A 60 9.96 -7.92 -19.52
N ILE A 61 9.96 -9.03 -18.78
CA ILE A 61 10.30 -9.00 -17.35
C ILE A 61 11.81 -8.77 -17.19
N LYS A 62 12.18 -7.79 -16.40
CA LYS A 62 13.57 -7.42 -16.09
C LYS A 62 13.89 -7.48 -14.62
N THR A 63 12.89 -7.17 -13.77
CA THR A 63 13.05 -7.01 -12.33
C THR A 63 11.89 -7.67 -11.60
N VAL A 64 12.12 -7.96 -10.33
CA VAL A 64 11.09 -8.32 -9.37
C VAL A 64 10.96 -7.14 -8.39
N PRO A 65 9.76 -6.73 -8.01
CA PRO A 65 9.56 -5.64 -7.03
C PRO A 65 10.29 -5.89 -5.71
N ILE A 66 10.74 -4.83 -5.07
CA ILE A 66 11.20 -4.89 -3.68
C ILE A 66 9.96 -5.12 -2.81
N PRO A 67 9.88 -6.23 -2.04
CA PRO A 67 8.69 -6.54 -1.29
C PRO A 67 8.58 -5.67 -0.02
N SER A 68 7.35 -5.29 0.30
CA SER A 68 6.97 -4.59 1.53
C SER A 68 6.30 -5.57 2.49
N PHE A 69 6.84 -5.71 3.69
CA PHE A 69 6.33 -6.65 4.70
C PHE A 69 5.75 -5.89 5.89
N ASN A 70 4.43 -5.96 6.08
CA ASN A 70 3.80 -5.47 7.28
C ASN A 70 4.22 -6.33 8.47
N VAL A 71 4.91 -5.74 9.43
CA VAL A 71 5.45 -6.47 10.61
C VAL A 71 4.77 -6.08 11.91
N LEU A 72 4.09 -4.91 11.96
CA LEU A 72 3.41 -4.46 13.16
C LEU A 72 2.16 -3.67 12.78
N ASN A 73 1.05 -3.98 13.45
CA ASN A 73 -0.25 -3.35 13.24
C ASN A 73 -0.60 -2.42 14.39
N GLY A 74 -0.98 -1.20 14.04
CA GLY A 74 -1.64 -0.23 14.90
C GLY A 74 -3.11 -0.04 14.53
N GLY A 75 -3.55 1.21 14.51
CA GLY A 75 -4.92 1.58 14.19
C GLY A 75 -5.92 0.89 15.12
N MET A 76 -7.03 0.46 14.55
CA MET A 76 -8.09 -0.26 15.26
C MET A 76 -7.72 -1.72 15.58
N ASN A 77 -6.62 -2.24 15.02
CA ASN A 77 -6.24 -3.66 15.07
C ASN A 77 -5.39 -4.03 16.28
N ALA A 78 -4.80 -3.04 16.96
CA ALA A 78 -3.79 -3.30 18.00
C ALA A 78 -4.38 -3.62 19.39
N GLY A 79 -5.62 -3.30 19.66
CA GLY A 79 -6.21 -3.33 21.01
C GLY A 79 -5.75 -2.18 21.91
N ILE A 80 -4.94 -1.27 21.39
CA ILE A 80 -4.58 0.04 21.90
C ILE A 80 -4.80 1.07 20.80
N ARG A 81 -4.90 2.34 21.13
CA ARG A 81 -5.12 3.40 20.13
C ARG A 81 -3.79 3.89 19.56
N GLN A 82 -3.16 3.05 18.71
CA GLN A 82 -2.00 3.47 17.94
C GLN A 82 -2.46 4.21 16.68
N ALA A 83 -1.90 5.41 16.43
CA ALA A 83 -2.35 6.28 15.34
C ALA A 83 -2.09 5.69 13.95
N PHE A 84 -0.92 5.09 13.72
CA PHE A 84 -0.55 4.54 12.41
C PHE A 84 -0.99 3.09 12.27
N ASN A 85 -1.51 2.73 11.09
CA ASN A 85 -2.14 1.45 10.84
C ASN A 85 -1.13 0.31 10.62
N GLU A 86 -0.13 0.52 9.76
CA GLU A 86 0.86 -0.53 9.43
C GLU A 86 2.28 0.00 9.46
N PHE A 87 3.15 -0.75 10.14
CA PHE A 87 4.59 -0.52 10.15
C PHE A 87 5.25 -1.59 9.30
N ILE A 88 5.92 -1.16 8.24
CA ILE A 88 6.39 -2.01 7.16
C ILE A 88 7.92 -2.05 7.17
N VAL A 89 8.47 -3.24 6.97
CA VAL A 89 9.90 -3.45 6.73
C VAL A 89 10.11 -3.79 5.26
N MET A 90 11.04 -3.09 4.63
CA MET A 90 11.42 -3.29 3.24
C MET A 90 12.88 -3.72 3.15
N PRO A 91 13.19 -4.96 2.80
CA PRO A 91 14.57 -5.43 2.58
C PRO A 91 15.13 -4.93 1.23
N TYR A 92 15.27 -3.60 1.09
CA TYR A 92 15.53 -2.92 -0.18
C TYR A 92 16.94 -3.18 -0.78
N ARG A 93 17.85 -3.74 0.02
CA ARG A 93 19.18 -4.19 -0.42
C ARG A 93 19.37 -5.70 -0.36
N ALA A 94 18.30 -6.46 -0.34
CA ALA A 94 18.39 -7.90 -0.52
C ALA A 94 18.90 -8.23 -1.93
N SER A 95 19.69 -9.30 -2.06
CA SER A 95 20.26 -9.74 -3.35
C SER A 95 19.20 -10.27 -4.32
N ASP A 96 18.14 -10.82 -3.77
CA ASP A 96 17.03 -11.46 -4.48
C ASP A 96 15.80 -11.57 -3.59
N ILE A 97 14.70 -12.07 -4.16
CA ILE A 97 13.42 -12.20 -3.44
C ILE A 97 13.50 -13.24 -2.31
N GLU A 98 14.29 -14.30 -2.46
CA GLU A 98 14.44 -15.34 -1.43
C GLU A 98 15.11 -14.74 -0.18
N GLN A 99 16.18 -13.99 -0.37
CA GLN A 99 16.84 -13.28 0.72
C GLN A 99 15.91 -12.23 1.36
N ALA A 100 15.14 -11.49 0.55
CA ALA A 100 14.18 -10.51 1.08
C ALA A 100 13.14 -11.16 1.99
N VAL A 101 12.58 -12.29 1.60
CA VAL A 101 11.64 -13.08 2.41
C VAL A 101 12.33 -13.63 3.67
N GLU A 102 13.54 -14.15 3.55
CA GLU A 102 14.31 -14.65 4.71
C GLU A 102 14.56 -13.54 5.74
N ILE A 103 14.97 -12.36 5.31
CA ILE A 103 15.17 -11.18 6.16
C ILE A 103 13.87 -10.84 6.89
N ALA A 104 12.77 -10.70 6.14
CA ALA A 104 11.47 -10.32 6.71
C ALA A 104 10.99 -11.32 7.76
N VAL A 105 11.08 -12.63 7.49
CA VAL A 105 10.68 -13.69 8.44
C VAL A 105 11.56 -13.65 9.70
N LYS A 106 12.86 -13.46 9.57
CA LYS A 106 13.77 -13.37 10.73
C LYS A 106 13.46 -12.14 11.58
N VAL A 107 13.29 -10.96 10.93
CA VAL A 107 12.94 -9.72 11.62
C VAL A 107 11.59 -9.83 12.31
N PHE A 108 10.57 -10.36 11.63
CA PHE A 108 9.23 -10.57 12.20
C PHE A 108 9.27 -11.44 13.47
N ASN A 109 9.95 -12.59 13.42
CA ASN A 109 10.08 -13.48 14.58
C ASN A 109 10.89 -12.82 15.72
N ARG A 110 11.95 -12.09 15.38
CA ARG A 110 12.75 -11.36 16.37
C ARG A 110 11.93 -10.25 17.02
N LEU A 111 11.12 -9.52 16.22
CA LEU A 111 10.25 -8.47 16.73
C LEU A 111 9.26 -9.01 17.77
N GLY A 112 8.65 -10.18 17.57
CA GLY A 112 7.82 -10.82 18.59
C GLY A 112 8.55 -11.03 19.92
N THR A 113 9.84 -11.44 19.87
CA THR A 113 10.68 -11.57 21.09
C THR A 113 10.97 -10.21 21.73
N VAL A 114 11.24 -9.17 20.92
CA VAL A 114 11.49 -7.80 21.40
C VAL A 114 10.25 -7.23 22.06
N ILE A 115 9.07 -7.40 21.45
CA ILE A 115 7.78 -6.95 22.02
C ILE A 115 7.52 -7.64 23.36
N ARG A 116 7.72 -8.98 23.44
CA ARG A 116 7.60 -9.71 24.70
C ARG A 116 8.50 -9.15 25.79
N ALA A 117 9.75 -8.87 25.47
CA ALA A 117 10.69 -8.30 26.42
C ALA A 117 10.30 -6.89 26.89
N TYR A 118 9.72 -6.09 25.99
CA TYR A 118 9.24 -4.75 26.29
C TYR A 118 7.98 -4.74 27.15
N THR A 119 7.00 -5.59 26.82
CA THR A 119 5.67 -5.59 27.48
C THR A 119 5.57 -6.53 28.68
N GLY A 120 6.46 -7.54 28.77
CA GLY A 120 6.31 -8.65 29.72
C GLY A 120 5.20 -9.64 29.38
N ALA A 121 4.57 -9.53 28.22
CA ALA A 121 3.43 -10.36 27.78
C ALA A 121 3.69 -10.98 26.40
N GLU A 122 2.95 -12.09 26.10
CA GLU A 122 3.01 -12.70 24.77
C GLU A 122 2.41 -11.76 23.72
N PRO A 123 3.14 -11.46 22.63
CA PRO A 123 2.64 -10.63 21.56
C PRO A 123 1.50 -11.35 20.81
N ARG A 124 0.55 -10.57 20.30
CA ARG A 124 -0.57 -11.07 19.48
C ARG A 124 -0.40 -10.61 18.05
N VAL A 125 -0.86 -11.40 17.09
CA VAL A 125 -0.94 -11.02 15.68
C VAL A 125 -2.22 -10.21 15.45
N GLY A 126 -2.11 -9.09 14.75
CA GLY A 126 -3.22 -8.21 14.39
C GLY A 126 -3.98 -8.69 13.14
N GLY A 127 -4.98 -7.90 12.72
CA GLY A 127 -5.87 -8.22 11.60
C GLY A 127 -5.18 -8.25 10.23
N SER A 128 -4.11 -7.49 10.05
CA SER A 128 -3.30 -7.47 8.81
C SER A 128 -1.99 -8.28 8.96
N TYR A 129 -1.99 -9.28 9.85
CA TYR A 129 -0.92 -10.26 10.05
C TYR A 129 0.39 -9.74 10.66
N GLY A 130 0.55 -8.43 10.91
CA GLY A 130 1.62 -7.88 11.74
C GLY A 130 1.38 -8.16 13.23
N TRP A 131 2.40 -8.02 14.08
CA TRP A 131 2.21 -8.02 15.52
C TRP A 131 1.37 -6.83 15.97
N CYS A 132 0.51 -6.99 16.96
CA CYS A 132 -0.20 -5.85 17.55
C CYS A 132 0.79 -4.86 18.16
N ALA A 133 0.64 -3.58 17.88
CA ALA A 133 1.47 -2.51 18.41
C ALA A 133 1.45 -2.51 19.95
N PRO A 134 2.61 -2.47 20.60
CA PRO A 134 2.70 -2.51 22.06
C PRO A 134 2.66 -1.13 22.71
N SER A 135 2.59 -0.06 21.95
CA SER A 135 2.61 1.33 22.42
C SER A 135 1.70 2.21 21.57
N GLU A 136 1.12 3.25 22.16
CA GLU A 136 0.42 4.31 21.44
C GLU A 136 1.39 5.26 20.71
N ASP A 137 2.65 5.29 21.12
CA ASP A 137 3.69 6.12 20.51
C ASP A 137 4.28 5.40 19.28
N PRO A 138 4.09 5.95 18.06
CA PRO A 138 4.67 5.38 16.84
C PRO A 138 6.21 5.28 16.89
N GLU A 139 6.87 6.20 17.58
CA GLU A 139 8.33 6.21 17.66
C GLU A 139 8.84 5.03 18.48
N VAL A 140 8.14 4.65 19.56
CA VAL A 140 8.44 3.43 20.32
C VAL A 140 8.28 2.19 19.44
N CYS A 141 7.24 2.14 18.61
CA CYS A 141 7.02 1.03 17.69
C CYS A 141 8.17 0.90 16.67
N LEU A 142 8.60 2.01 16.10
CA LEU A 142 9.74 2.06 15.17
C LEU A 142 11.06 1.66 15.84
N ASP A 143 11.30 2.12 17.06
CA ASP A 143 12.52 1.74 17.83
C ASP A 143 12.56 0.23 18.12
N LEU A 144 11.42 -0.39 18.43
CA LEU A 144 11.34 -1.85 18.65
C LEU A 144 11.58 -2.63 17.36
N ILE A 145 11.06 -2.16 16.23
CA ILE A 145 11.33 -2.78 14.92
C ILE A 145 12.79 -2.59 14.53
N GLN A 146 13.35 -1.39 14.71
CA GLN A 146 14.77 -1.14 14.45
C GLN A 146 15.65 -2.05 15.28
N LYS A 147 15.34 -2.20 16.58
CA LYS A 147 16.04 -3.16 17.43
C LYS A 147 15.97 -4.59 16.89
N ALA A 148 14.83 -5.03 16.37
CA ALA A 148 14.71 -6.37 15.79
C ALA A 148 15.56 -6.53 14.51
N ILE A 149 15.62 -5.49 13.66
CA ILE A 149 16.47 -5.43 12.48
C ILE A 149 17.94 -5.53 12.88
N ASP A 150 18.38 -4.72 13.86
CA ASP A 150 19.76 -4.66 14.34
C ASP A 150 20.18 -5.99 14.97
N ASP A 151 19.32 -6.58 15.81
CA ASP A 151 19.56 -7.88 16.45
C ASP A 151 19.71 -9.03 15.42
N CYS A 152 19.12 -8.89 14.24
CA CYS A 152 19.26 -9.83 13.12
C CYS A 152 20.44 -9.52 12.20
N GLY A 153 21.12 -8.37 12.38
CA GLY A 153 22.26 -7.95 11.58
C GLY A 153 21.88 -7.39 10.19
N TYR A 154 20.66 -6.86 10.02
CA TYR A 154 20.15 -6.38 8.73
C TYR A 154 19.97 -4.85 8.64
N SER A 155 20.62 -4.08 9.52
CA SER A 155 20.50 -2.61 9.58
C SER A 155 20.78 -1.92 8.26
N GLU A 156 21.76 -2.40 7.49
CA GLU A 156 22.14 -1.83 6.20
C GLU A 156 21.24 -2.31 5.02
N GLN A 157 20.41 -3.35 5.24
CA GLN A 157 19.64 -3.99 4.19
C GLN A 157 18.16 -3.64 4.24
N CYS A 158 17.67 -3.11 5.38
CA CYS A 158 16.28 -2.79 5.59
C CYS A 158 16.04 -1.28 5.61
N ALA A 159 14.87 -0.91 5.15
CA ALA A 159 14.28 0.40 5.34
C ALA A 159 12.84 0.23 5.84
N PHE A 160 12.23 1.33 6.28
CA PHE A 160 10.85 1.37 6.71
C PHE A 160 9.93 1.85 5.58
N ALA A 161 8.67 1.49 5.70
CA ALA A 161 7.55 2.23 5.14
C ALA A 161 6.43 2.27 6.18
N LEU A 162 5.51 3.21 6.03
CA LEU A 162 4.31 3.33 6.87
C LEU A 162 3.07 3.40 6.00
N ASP A 163 2.03 2.71 6.43
CA ASP A 163 0.65 3.07 6.13
C ASP A 163 0.06 3.73 7.37
N CYS A 164 -0.19 5.02 7.30
CA CYS A 164 -0.71 5.77 8.43
C CYS A 164 -2.23 5.67 8.55
N ALA A 165 -2.97 5.55 7.43
CA ALA A 165 -4.44 5.49 7.36
C ALA A 165 -5.12 6.55 8.25
N MET A 166 -4.62 7.79 8.19
CA MET A 166 -4.99 8.84 9.17
C MET A 166 -6.43 9.34 9.06
N THR A 167 -7.17 8.96 8.01
CA THR A 167 -8.63 9.17 7.94
C THR A 167 -9.36 8.54 9.13
N GLU A 168 -8.89 7.36 9.62
CA GLU A 168 -9.45 6.70 10.80
C GLU A 168 -9.24 7.46 12.12
N MET A 169 -8.22 8.32 12.16
CA MET A 169 -7.84 9.12 13.32
C MET A 169 -8.29 10.59 13.22
N TYR A 170 -8.97 10.95 12.11
CA TYR A 170 -9.37 12.31 11.83
C TYR A 170 -10.70 12.68 12.50
N ASP A 171 -10.69 13.73 13.30
CA ASP A 171 -11.88 14.38 13.84
C ASP A 171 -12.35 15.47 12.86
N ARG A 172 -13.40 15.17 12.08
CA ARG A 172 -13.95 16.07 11.05
C ARG A 172 -14.58 17.36 11.65
N GLU A 173 -15.07 17.30 12.90
CA GLU A 173 -15.67 18.45 13.57
C GLU A 173 -14.62 19.47 13.99
N HIS A 174 -13.53 18.98 14.61
CA HIS A 174 -12.45 19.82 15.12
C HIS A 174 -11.30 20.01 14.14
N LYS A 175 -11.29 19.26 13.02
CA LYS A 175 -10.22 19.24 12.01
C LYS A 175 -8.84 18.92 12.61
N THR A 176 -8.79 17.92 13.47
CA THR A 176 -7.59 17.47 14.16
C THR A 176 -7.43 15.96 14.01
N TYR A 177 -6.22 15.48 14.27
CA TYR A 177 -5.88 14.07 14.24
C TYR A 177 -5.54 13.57 15.64
N TYR A 178 -5.91 12.33 15.96
CA TYR A 178 -5.40 11.69 17.16
C TYR A 178 -3.97 11.20 16.92
N LEU A 179 -3.05 11.61 17.78
CA LEU A 179 -1.66 11.15 17.76
C LEU A 179 -1.13 11.08 19.19
N ASN A 180 -0.66 9.90 19.61
CA ASN A 180 0.03 9.68 20.88
C ASN A 180 -0.70 10.32 22.10
N GLY A 181 -1.98 9.96 22.28
CA GLY A 181 -2.80 10.44 23.39
C GLY A 181 -3.33 11.88 23.27
N SER A 182 -3.04 12.57 22.17
CA SER A 182 -3.38 13.98 21.99
C SER A 182 -4.10 14.23 20.66
N GLN A 183 -4.85 15.36 20.59
CA GLN A 183 -5.33 15.88 19.33
C GLN A 183 -4.29 16.85 18.77
N VAL A 184 -3.93 16.68 17.51
CA VAL A 184 -2.94 17.50 16.81
C VAL A 184 -3.54 18.09 15.53
N THR A 185 -3.07 19.24 15.14
CA THR A 185 -3.42 19.87 13.86
C THR A 185 -2.73 19.16 12.69
N ASN A 186 -3.18 19.42 11.46
CA ASN A 186 -2.51 18.98 10.24
C ASN A 186 -1.01 19.37 10.25
N ASP A 187 -0.71 20.62 10.59
CA ASP A 187 0.66 21.15 10.61
C ASP A 187 1.56 20.42 11.61
N GLU A 188 1.03 20.11 12.79
CA GLU A 188 1.76 19.36 13.81
C GLU A 188 1.99 17.90 13.38
N LEU A 189 1.01 17.27 12.72
CA LEU A 189 1.14 15.93 12.20
C LEU A 189 2.20 15.87 11.09
N VAL A 190 2.18 16.79 10.13
CA VAL A 190 3.19 16.90 9.06
C VAL A 190 4.58 17.10 9.67
N ALA A 191 4.72 17.98 10.67
CA ALA A 191 5.98 18.20 11.35
C ALA A 191 6.46 16.95 12.12
N TYR A 192 5.54 16.21 12.73
CA TYR A 192 5.85 14.95 13.42
C TYR A 192 6.38 13.90 12.44
N VAL A 193 5.66 13.65 11.33
CA VAL A 193 6.07 12.66 10.31
C VAL A 193 7.41 13.07 9.69
N LYS A 194 7.60 14.37 9.38
CA LYS A 194 8.89 14.89 8.88
C LYS A 194 10.04 14.53 9.83
N ARG A 195 9.87 14.75 11.14
CA ARG A 195 10.88 14.38 12.15
C ARG A 195 11.17 12.88 12.17
N LEU A 196 10.15 12.03 12.00
CA LEU A 196 10.36 10.59 11.88
C LEU A 196 11.24 10.25 10.67
N THR A 197 11.02 10.91 9.51
CA THR A 197 11.84 10.69 8.30
C THR A 197 13.27 11.21 8.44
N GLU A 198 13.56 12.08 9.39
CA GLU A 198 14.91 12.51 9.72
C GLU A 198 15.63 11.51 10.64
N LYS A 199 14.89 10.76 11.45
CA LYS A 199 15.43 9.77 12.41
C LYS A 199 15.57 8.38 11.79
N TYR A 200 14.61 7.95 10.98
CA TYR A 200 14.56 6.61 10.41
C TYR A 200 14.67 6.65 8.88
N ASN A 201 15.18 5.56 8.30
CA ASN A 201 15.30 5.42 6.84
C ASN A 201 13.97 4.90 6.26
N PHE A 202 13.14 5.81 5.73
CA PHE A 202 11.89 5.47 5.07
C PHE A 202 12.02 5.46 3.55
N VAL A 203 11.37 4.48 2.89
CA VAL A 203 11.15 4.47 1.45
C VAL A 203 9.90 5.30 1.13
N PHE A 204 8.78 5.04 1.78
CA PHE A 204 7.55 5.81 1.59
C PHE A 204 6.71 5.93 2.87
N ILE A 205 5.85 6.95 2.88
CA ILE A 205 4.79 7.16 3.85
C ILE A 205 3.46 7.24 3.09
N GLU A 206 2.53 6.36 3.42
CA GLU A 206 1.21 6.23 2.83
C GLU A 206 0.16 6.85 3.75
N ASP A 207 -0.81 7.57 3.16
CA ASP A 207 -2.03 8.11 3.78
C ASP A 207 -1.81 8.80 5.13
N MET A 208 -0.82 9.69 5.17
CA MET A 208 -0.46 10.39 6.40
C MET A 208 -1.47 11.48 6.82
N LEU A 209 -2.50 11.74 6.01
CA LEU A 209 -3.57 12.71 6.25
C LEU A 209 -4.92 12.14 5.82
N ASP A 210 -6.02 12.87 6.11
CA ASP A 210 -7.38 12.50 5.70
C ASP A 210 -7.49 12.41 4.17
N GLU A 211 -8.29 11.44 3.69
CA GLU A 211 -8.48 11.09 2.27
C GLU A 211 -9.01 12.22 1.39
N ASP A 212 -9.48 13.31 1.97
CA ASP A 212 -9.95 14.51 1.26
C ASP A 212 -9.10 15.76 1.52
N ASP A 213 -8.01 15.64 2.30
CA ASP A 213 -7.12 16.78 2.62
C ASP A 213 -6.05 17.00 1.55
N TRP A 214 -6.48 17.40 0.36
CA TRP A 214 -5.61 17.67 -0.78
C TRP A 214 -4.55 18.74 -0.50
N ASP A 215 -4.91 19.82 0.19
CA ASP A 215 -3.99 20.89 0.52
C ASP A 215 -2.92 20.44 1.52
N GLY A 216 -3.32 19.60 2.47
CA GLY A 216 -2.41 18.97 3.41
C GLY A 216 -1.39 18.06 2.72
N PHE A 217 -1.82 17.21 1.78
CA PHE A 217 -0.92 16.37 1.00
C PHE A 217 0.06 17.21 0.16
N VAL A 218 -0.38 18.27 -0.49
CA VAL A 218 0.49 19.21 -1.21
C VAL A 218 1.54 19.81 -0.28
N LYS A 219 1.14 20.21 0.93
CA LYS A 219 2.08 20.72 1.93
C LYS A 219 3.06 19.65 2.39
N ALA A 220 2.58 18.46 2.74
CA ALA A 220 3.40 17.34 3.18
C ALA A 220 4.45 16.96 2.13
N HIS A 221 4.03 16.80 0.87
CA HIS A 221 4.92 16.48 -0.25
C HIS A 221 6.01 17.55 -0.46
N ARG A 222 5.68 18.82 -0.27
CA ARG A 222 6.68 19.91 -0.36
C ARG A 222 7.67 19.92 0.80
N GLU A 223 7.24 19.59 2.02
CA GLU A 223 8.03 19.75 3.24
C GLU A 223 8.82 18.49 3.61
N ILE A 224 8.32 17.31 3.26
CA ILE A 224 8.96 16.01 3.50
C ILE A 224 9.67 15.58 2.23
N THR A 225 11.00 15.73 2.19
CA THR A 225 11.80 15.50 0.99
C THR A 225 12.76 14.32 1.08
N ARG A 226 12.76 13.59 2.20
CA ARG A 226 13.68 12.46 2.45
C ARG A 226 13.04 11.10 2.17
N THR A 227 11.75 11.06 1.89
CA THR A 227 10.97 9.87 1.60
C THR A 227 9.89 10.20 0.58
N TYR A 228 9.34 9.21 -0.06
CA TYR A 228 8.19 9.39 -0.94
C TYR A 228 6.89 9.52 -0.13
N ILE A 229 6.03 10.44 -0.52
CA ILE A 229 4.65 10.55 -0.02
C ILE A 229 3.75 9.87 -1.03
N ILE A 230 3.05 8.85 -0.59
CA ILE A 230 2.13 8.09 -1.45
C ILE A 230 0.73 8.03 -0.84
N ALA A 231 -0.24 7.61 -1.62
CA ALA A 231 -1.62 7.54 -1.17
C ALA A 231 -2.37 6.30 -1.66
N ASP A 232 -3.18 5.73 -0.79
CA ASP A 232 -4.21 4.74 -1.08
C ASP A 232 -5.58 5.41 -1.12
N ASP A 233 -6.11 5.82 0.02
CA ASP A 233 -7.47 6.34 0.18
C ASP A 233 -7.69 7.69 -0.53
N LEU A 234 -6.69 8.57 -0.58
CA LEU A 234 -6.76 9.81 -1.36
C LEU A 234 -7.03 9.53 -2.84
N THR A 235 -6.51 8.44 -3.39
CA THR A 235 -6.58 8.15 -4.84
C THR A 235 -7.53 7.01 -5.21
N VAL A 236 -7.74 6.04 -4.32
CA VAL A 236 -8.54 4.81 -4.50
C VAL A 236 -8.31 4.12 -5.85
N SER A 237 -7.06 4.15 -6.32
CA SER A 237 -6.64 3.66 -7.65
C SER A 237 -7.44 4.28 -8.82
N ASN A 238 -8.12 5.41 -8.60
CA ASN A 238 -8.97 6.07 -9.57
C ASN A 238 -8.14 6.99 -10.50
N PRO A 239 -8.19 6.80 -11.84
CA PRO A 239 -7.38 7.58 -12.78
C PRO A 239 -7.62 9.10 -12.70
N ALA A 240 -8.85 9.54 -12.40
CA ALA A 240 -9.15 10.97 -12.29
C ALA A 240 -8.54 11.57 -11.01
N ARG A 241 -8.62 10.85 -9.87
CA ARG A 241 -8.00 11.30 -8.60
C ARG A 241 -6.47 11.30 -8.70
N ILE A 242 -5.88 10.30 -9.37
CA ILE A 242 -4.42 10.22 -9.61
C ILE A 242 -3.95 11.38 -10.49
N ARG A 243 -4.70 11.72 -11.56
CA ARG A 243 -4.42 12.89 -12.38
C ARG A 243 -4.45 14.18 -11.56
N ARG A 244 -5.47 14.36 -10.71
CA ARG A 244 -5.57 15.50 -9.81
C ARG A 244 -4.38 15.58 -8.86
N ALA A 245 -3.97 14.44 -8.28
CA ALA A 245 -2.82 14.39 -7.38
C ALA A 245 -1.52 14.80 -8.09
N TYR A 246 -1.32 14.37 -9.34
CA TYR A 246 -0.21 14.80 -10.18
C TYR A 246 -0.23 16.31 -10.46
N GLU A 247 -1.37 16.85 -10.89
CA GLU A 247 -1.53 18.27 -11.21
C GLU A 247 -1.26 19.18 -10.01
N LEU A 248 -1.68 18.74 -8.82
CA LEU A 248 -1.45 19.43 -7.55
C LEU A 248 -0.05 19.20 -6.97
N LYS A 249 0.71 18.23 -7.47
CA LYS A 249 1.97 17.75 -6.87
C LYS A 249 1.77 17.30 -5.41
N ALA A 250 0.73 16.53 -5.18
CA ALA A 250 0.34 16.11 -3.84
C ALA A 250 1.08 14.86 -3.36
N ILE A 251 1.50 13.97 -4.28
CA ILE A 251 2.13 12.68 -3.99
C ILE A 251 3.18 12.31 -5.04
N ASP A 252 4.08 11.40 -4.68
CA ASP A 252 5.07 10.78 -5.57
C ASP A 252 4.56 9.50 -6.22
N GLY A 253 3.63 8.82 -5.57
CA GLY A 253 3.09 7.54 -6.01
C GLY A 253 1.77 7.20 -5.35
N PHE A 254 1.20 6.05 -5.70
CA PHE A 254 -0.08 5.60 -5.15
C PHE A 254 -0.13 4.08 -5.00
N ILE A 255 -1.05 3.62 -4.16
CA ILE A 255 -1.32 2.20 -3.99
C ILE A 255 -2.27 1.73 -5.10
N LEU A 256 -1.83 0.75 -5.87
CA LEU A 256 -2.61 0.14 -6.95
C LEU A 256 -3.40 -1.05 -6.38
N LYS A 257 -4.69 -0.84 -6.16
CA LYS A 257 -5.66 -1.86 -5.73
C LYS A 257 -6.77 -1.98 -6.77
N PRO A 258 -6.69 -2.90 -7.72
CA PRO A 258 -7.67 -3.01 -8.81
C PRO A 258 -9.12 -3.18 -8.34
N ASN A 259 -9.33 -3.77 -7.16
CA ASN A 259 -10.67 -3.93 -6.59
C ASN A 259 -11.30 -2.61 -6.13
N GLN A 260 -10.53 -1.57 -5.85
CA GLN A 260 -11.06 -0.24 -5.50
C GLN A 260 -11.66 0.45 -6.72
N VAL A 261 -10.95 0.43 -7.85
CA VAL A 261 -11.42 1.04 -9.09
C VAL A 261 -12.41 0.15 -9.86
N GLY A 262 -12.31 -1.17 -9.68
CA GLY A 262 -13.33 -2.15 -10.09
C GLY A 262 -13.06 -2.89 -11.40
N THR A 263 -12.06 -2.48 -12.21
CA THR A 263 -11.67 -3.22 -13.42
C THR A 263 -10.16 -3.24 -13.62
N ILE A 264 -9.66 -4.26 -14.29
CA ILE A 264 -8.26 -4.34 -14.70
C ILE A 264 -7.90 -3.21 -15.67
N THR A 265 -8.80 -2.89 -16.62
CA THR A 265 -8.55 -1.81 -17.59
C THR A 265 -8.33 -0.46 -16.91
N GLU A 266 -9.16 -0.11 -15.93
CA GLU A 266 -9.00 1.15 -15.17
C GLU A 266 -7.73 1.15 -14.33
N ALA A 267 -7.41 0.02 -13.67
CA ALA A 267 -6.17 -0.12 -12.90
C ALA A 267 -4.91 0.02 -13.77
N LEU A 268 -4.90 -0.60 -14.96
CA LEU A 268 -3.81 -0.45 -15.92
C LEU A 268 -3.70 0.99 -16.45
N ALA A 269 -4.83 1.67 -16.68
CA ALA A 269 -4.84 3.06 -17.10
C ALA A 269 -4.27 3.99 -16.02
N ALA A 270 -4.61 3.74 -14.74
CA ALA A 270 -4.05 4.46 -13.60
C ALA A 270 -2.52 4.31 -13.51
N HIS A 271 -2.03 3.07 -13.56
CA HIS A 271 -0.59 2.77 -13.56
C HIS A 271 0.13 3.42 -14.75
N LYS A 272 -0.44 3.28 -15.96
CA LYS A 272 0.13 3.85 -17.17
C LYS A 272 0.27 5.37 -17.07
N PHE A 273 -0.80 6.06 -16.65
CA PHE A 273 -0.75 7.52 -16.46
C PHE A 273 0.36 7.90 -15.47
N ALA A 274 0.43 7.25 -14.32
CA ALA A 274 1.43 7.54 -13.30
C ALA A 274 2.87 7.36 -13.84
N SER A 275 3.14 6.23 -14.48
CA SER A 275 4.48 5.94 -15.02
C SER A 275 4.92 6.90 -16.13
N GLU A 276 3.99 7.36 -16.98
CA GLU A 276 4.25 8.35 -18.03
C GLU A 276 4.52 9.75 -17.46
N HIS A 277 4.14 10.01 -16.20
CA HIS A 277 4.31 11.32 -15.54
C HIS A 277 5.32 11.32 -14.39
N GLY A 278 6.16 10.27 -14.30
CA GLY A 278 7.22 10.18 -13.28
C GLY A 278 6.74 9.82 -11.88
N MET A 279 5.48 9.41 -11.74
CA MET A 279 4.95 8.81 -10.52
C MET A 279 5.12 7.28 -10.56
N PHE A 280 5.04 6.64 -9.41
CA PHE A 280 5.06 5.18 -9.34
C PHE A 280 3.79 4.62 -8.67
N SER A 281 3.56 3.33 -8.83
CA SER A 281 2.54 2.60 -8.09
C SER A 281 3.19 1.53 -7.21
N VAL A 282 2.53 1.20 -6.11
CA VAL A 282 2.82 0.05 -5.25
C VAL A 282 1.60 -0.86 -5.31
N THR A 283 1.77 -2.12 -5.68
CA THR A 283 0.62 -3.04 -5.65
C THR A 283 0.37 -3.53 -4.23
N SER A 284 -0.87 -3.53 -3.84
CA SER A 284 -1.29 -4.04 -2.54
C SER A 284 -2.53 -4.92 -2.64
N GLY A 285 -2.54 -6.01 -1.86
CA GLY A 285 -3.73 -6.82 -1.64
C GLY A 285 -4.67 -6.19 -0.61
N ARG A 286 -5.66 -6.98 -0.21
CA ARG A 286 -6.57 -6.63 0.89
C ARG A 286 -6.26 -7.51 2.08
N SER A 287 -6.50 -7.01 3.30
CA SER A 287 -6.57 -7.85 4.49
C SER A 287 -7.57 -9.00 4.25
N GLY A 288 -7.17 -10.24 4.51
CA GLY A 288 -7.96 -11.42 4.18
C GLY A 288 -7.90 -11.85 2.71
N GLY A 289 -7.02 -11.27 1.89
CA GLY A 289 -6.75 -11.73 0.52
C GLY A 289 -6.23 -13.17 0.49
N VAL A 290 -6.41 -13.84 -0.65
CA VAL A 290 -6.03 -15.24 -0.83
C VAL A 290 -4.70 -15.37 -1.58
N VAL A 291 -3.99 -16.47 -1.31
CA VAL A 291 -2.79 -16.82 -2.10
C VAL A 291 -3.19 -16.99 -3.57
N GLY A 292 -2.41 -16.37 -4.47
CA GLY A 292 -2.70 -16.38 -5.90
C GLY A 292 -3.65 -15.27 -6.36
N ASP A 293 -3.86 -14.24 -5.55
CA ASP A 293 -4.50 -13.00 -6.02
C ASP A 293 -3.70 -12.40 -7.20
N VAL A 294 -4.38 -11.60 -8.01
CA VAL A 294 -3.82 -10.92 -9.20
C VAL A 294 -2.72 -9.91 -8.86
N VAL A 295 -2.66 -9.47 -7.61
CA VAL A 295 -1.76 -8.40 -7.14
C VAL A 295 -0.29 -8.68 -7.45
N MET A 296 0.19 -9.90 -7.17
CA MET A 296 1.58 -10.27 -7.45
C MET A 296 1.86 -10.36 -8.96
N ASP A 297 0.89 -10.85 -9.74
CA ASP A 297 1.00 -10.87 -11.21
C ASP A 297 1.11 -9.45 -11.78
N LEU A 298 0.34 -8.49 -11.24
CA LEU A 298 0.44 -7.08 -11.61
C LEU A 298 1.78 -6.47 -11.20
N ALA A 299 2.25 -6.73 -9.97
CA ALA A 299 3.52 -6.22 -9.48
C ALA A 299 4.68 -6.58 -10.43
N VAL A 300 4.80 -7.87 -10.74
CA VAL A 300 5.86 -8.38 -11.63
C VAL A 300 5.59 -7.98 -13.08
N GLY A 301 4.37 -8.13 -13.56
CA GLY A 301 4.02 -7.89 -14.96
C GLY A 301 4.14 -6.42 -15.38
N LEU A 302 3.82 -5.49 -14.50
CA LEU A 302 3.95 -4.05 -14.72
C LEU A 302 5.34 -3.50 -14.37
N GLN A 303 6.25 -4.35 -13.86
CA GLN A 303 7.59 -3.95 -13.45
C GLN A 303 7.58 -2.83 -12.38
N ILE A 304 6.64 -2.92 -11.44
CA ILE A 304 6.46 -1.98 -10.34
C ILE A 304 7.71 -2.05 -9.43
N PRO A 305 8.21 -0.93 -8.89
CA PRO A 305 9.45 -0.94 -8.11
C PRO A 305 9.32 -1.54 -6.72
N PHE A 306 8.11 -1.44 -6.07
CA PHE A 306 7.84 -1.84 -4.67
C PHE A 306 6.57 -2.66 -4.52
#